data_e796509e8dd7765a35f4e6b39e04e8cc
#
_entry.id   e796509e8dd7765a35f4e6b39e04e8cc
#
_cell.length_a   1.000
_cell.length_b   1.000
_cell.length_c   1.000
_cell.angle_alpha   90.00
_cell.angle_beta   90.00
_cell.angle_gamma   90.00
#
_symmetry.space_group_name_H-M   'P 1'
#
loop_
_entity.id
_entity.type
_entity.pdbx_description
1 polymer ?
#
loop_
_entity_poly.entity_id
_entity_poly.type
_entity_poly.pdbx_seq_one_letter_code
_entity_poly.pdbx_strand_id
1 'polypeptide(L)'
;MKLLRILGILFLLLTAGCGPAAPEQGGYAVEDVRGKTVRLARPPQKILTDSLHLDETLLTLVPADHLAGVYYLDREPGISFIAEETRDLEPVLRQVTPETVARTKPDLFLASTWSDPGLIQKVEEMGIPVVVCRGPVTVEEIRDNVGLMARALDRPEAGKQVLARMDGELEETERVLKNLQGPEPVGLLVSLMTRYGGSGSLYDDLCRRAHVGNGLSRAGLKNGQPLTREAILQADPDFFLAALPYGEEKA
;
A
#
# COMPACT_ATOMS: atom_id res chain seq x y z
N MET A 1 56.10 -47.13 10.21
CA MET A 1 56.10 -45.75 9.71
C MET A 1 55.07 -45.48 8.60
N LYS A 2 54.62 -46.44 7.78
CA LYS A 2 53.62 -46.22 6.72
C LYS A 2 52.17 -46.12 7.24
N LEU A 3 51.81 -46.78 8.33
CA LEU A 3 50.47 -46.77 8.92
C LEU A 3 50.12 -45.40 9.59
N LEU A 4 51.12 -44.73 10.19
CA LEU A 4 50.94 -43.45 10.86
C LEU A 4 50.70 -42.29 9.88
N ARG A 5 51.15 -42.39 8.62
CA ARG A 5 50.95 -41.40 7.57
C ARG A 5 49.55 -41.50 6.94
N ILE A 6 48.95 -42.66 6.93
CA ILE A 6 47.59 -42.89 6.40
C ILE A 6 46.55 -42.37 7.40
N LEU A 7 46.78 -42.50 8.70
CA LEU A 7 45.87 -41.96 9.73
C LEU A 7 45.86 -40.42 9.78
N GLY A 8 47.00 -39.78 9.49
CA GLY A 8 47.10 -38.33 9.42
C GLY A 8 46.37 -37.70 8.23
N ILE A 9 46.30 -38.40 7.10
CA ILE A 9 45.60 -37.93 5.89
C ILE A 9 44.09 -38.11 6.04
N LEU A 10 43.62 -39.13 6.77
CA LEU A 10 42.19 -39.38 7.00
C LEU A 10 41.58 -38.36 8.00
N PHE A 11 42.39 -37.79 8.92
CA PHE A 11 41.93 -36.80 9.89
C PHE A 11 41.84 -35.39 9.28
N LEU A 12 42.58 -35.11 8.17
CA LEU A 12 42.54 -33.80 7.50
C LEU A 12 41.33 -33.62 6.57
N LEU A 13 40.60 -34.70 6.22
CA LEU A 13 39.43 -34.68 5.35
C LEU A 13 38.10 -34.48 6.10
N LEU A 14 38.09 -34.45 7.44
CA LEU A 14 36.89 -34.29 8.27
C LEU A 14 36.64 -32.87 8.79
N THR A 15 37.51 -31.91 8.45
CA THR A 15 37.30 -30.49 8.85
C THR A 15 36.83 -29.58 7.71
N ALA A 16 36.49 -30.15 6.56
CA ALA A 16 35.92 -29.37 5.47
C ALA A 16 34.39 -29.37 5.58
N GLY A 17 33.83 -28.41 6.32
CA GLY A 17 32.42 -28.17 6.18
C GLY A 17 31.67 -27.67 7.38
N CYS A 18 31.85 -26.42 7.72
CA CYS A 18 30.84 -25.46 8.19
C CYS A 18 31.48 -24.08 8.17
N GLY A 19 31.82 -23.64 6.96
CA GLY A 19 31.97 -22.21 6.77
C GLY A 19 30.57 -21.59 6.79
N PRO A 20 30.42 -20.33 7.29
CA PRO A 20 29.16 -19.62 7.10
C PRO A 20 28.82 -19.66 5.60
N ALA A 21 27.58 -20.00 5.29
CA ALA A 21 27.10 -19.99 3.90
C ALA A 21 27.47 -18.64 3.29
N ALA A 22 28.17 -18.69 2.14
CA ALA A 22 28.46 -17.47 1.41
C ALA A 22 27.13 -16.72 1.19
N PRO A 23 27.09 -15.39 1.35
CA PRO A 23 25.86 -14.65 1.05
C PRO A 23 25.46 -14.99 -0.38
N GLU A 24 24.20 -15.41 -0.55
CA GLU A 24 23.65 -15.67 -1.90
C GLU A 24 23.89 -14.41 -2.75
N GLN A 25 24.74 -14.55 -3.76
CA GLN A 25 25.06 -13.48 -4.69
C GLN A 25 23.83 -13.27 -5.57
N GLY A 26 23.01 -12.24 -5.27
CA GLY A 26 21.84 -11.92 -6.10
C GLY A 26 20.72 -11.15 -5.43
N GLY A 27 20.76 -10.93 -4.11
CA GLY A 27 19.75 -10.14 -3.42
C GLY A 27 19.94 -8.62 -3.62
N TYR A 28 18.87 -7.86 -3.36
CA TYR A 28 18.87 -6.40 -3.38
C TYR A 28 18.29 -5.85 -2.07
N ALA A 29 18.36 -4.55 -1.89
CA ALA A 29 17.85 -3.89 -0.71
C ALA A 29 17.05 -2.65 -1.08
N VAL A 30 16.00 -2.38 -0.32
CA VAL A 30 15.21 -1.16 -0.42
C VAL A 30 15.16 -0.47 0.93
N GLU A 31 15.16 0.85 0.94
CA GLU A 31 14.91 1.64 2.14
C GLU A 31 13.42 1.98 2.18
N ASP A 32 12.75 1.64 3.29
CA ASP A 32 11.34 1.96 3.49
C ASP A 32 11.14 3.34 4.12
N VAL A 33 9.89 3.76 4.29
CA VAL A 33 9.58 5.11 4.80
C VAL A 33 10.01 5.36 6.25
N ARG A 34 10.41 4.31 6.98
CA ARG A 34 11.00 4.41 8.33
C ARG A 34 12.52 4.66 8.30
N GLY A 35 13.13 4.67 7.10
CA GLY A 35 14.58 4.67 6.93
C GLY A 35 15.23 3.30 7.19
N LYS A 36 14.43 2.23 7.26
CA LYS A 36 14.92 0.87 7.47
C LYS A 36 15.30 0.23 6.15
N THR A 37 16.51 -0.29 6.06
CA THR A 37 16.97 -1.09 4.92
C THR A 37 16.40 -2.51 5.02
N VAL A 38 15.54 -2.89 4.07
CA VAL A 38 14.96 -4.23 3.93
C VAL A 38 15.70 -4.97 2.83
N ARG A 39 16.24 -6.15 3.16
CA ARG A 39 16.96 -7.02 2.22
C ARG A 39 16.02 -8.09 1.67
N LEU A 40 16.03 -8.24 0.36
CA LEU A 40 15.24 -9.21 -0.40
C LEU A 40 16.20 -10.11 -1.16
N ALA A 41 16.14 -11.42 -0.91
CA ALA A 41 17.04 -12.40 -1.56
C ALA A 41 16.71 -12.58 -3.05
N ARG A 42 15.45 -12.34 -3.41
CA ARG A 42 14.90 -12.45 -4.77
C ARG A 42 13.65 -11.59 -4.89
N PRO A 43 13.15 -11.31 -6.11
CA PRO A 43 11.86 -10.65 -6.31
C PRO A 43 10.72 -11.45 -5.63
N PRO A 44 9.91 -10.82 -4.78
CA PRO A 44 8.81 -11.48 -4.07
C PRO A 44 7.78 -12.03 -5.04
N GLN A 45 7.26 -13.22 -4.71
CA GLN A 45 6.23 -13.91 -5.49
C GLN A 45 4.94 -14.12 -4.69
N LYS A 46 5.01 -13.95 -3.37
CA LYS A 46 3.88 -14.17 -2.49
C LYS A 46 3.80 -13.05 -1.47
N ILE A 47 3.00 -12.06 -1.78
CA ILE A 47 2.96 -10.79 -1.06
C ILE A 47 1.67 -10.73 -0.25
N LEU A 48 1.77 -10.34 1.01
CA LEU A 48 0.62 -10.02 1.84
C LEU A 48 0.67 -8.55 2.21
N THR A 49 -0.48 -7.90 2.18
CA THR A 49 -0.67 -6.56 2.71
C THR A 49 -1.68 -6.59 3.86
N ASP A 50 -1.84 -5.47 4.55
CA ASP A 50 -2.84 -5.35 5.62
C ASP A 50 -3.94 -4.32 5.31
N SER A 51 -4.00 -3.85 4.06
CA SER A 51 -4.96 -2.80 3.69
C SER A 51 -5.28 -2.74 2.20
N LEU A 52 -6.53 -2.41 1.90
CA LEU A 52 -7.07 -2.24 0.57
C LEU A 52 -6.20 -1.34 -0.33
N HIS A 53 -5.77 -0.16 0.15
CA HIS A 53 -5.01 0.77 -0.69
C HIS A 53 -3.63 0.22 -1.10
N LEU A 54 -3.04 -0.67 -0.29
CA LEU A 54 -1.79 -1.35 -0.66
C LEU A 54 -2.06 -2.45 -1.69
N ASP A 55 -3.15 -3.23 -1.56
CA ASP A 55 -3.54 -4.24 -2.54
C ASP A 55 -3.86 -3.61 -3.89
N GLU A 56 -4.64 -2.53 -3.91
CA GLU A 56 -4.93 -1.79 -5.14
C GLU A 56 -3.67 -1.23 -5.81
N THR A 57 -2.74 -0.68 -5.03
CA THR A 57 -1.44 -0.23 -5.56
C THR A 57 -0.60 -1.41 -6.05
N LEU A 58 -0.55 -2.50 -5.29
CA LEU A 58 0.21 -3.71 -5.62
C LEU A 58 -0.20 -4.28 -6.98
N LEU A 59 -1.51 -4.40 -7.23
CA LEU A 59 -2.02 -4.99 -8.47
C LEU A 59 -1.84 -4.09 -9.70
N THR A 60 -1.43 -2.85 -9.54
CA THR A 60 -0.92 -2.05 -10.67
C THR A 60 0.48 -2.46 -11.12
N LEU A 61 1.23 -3.19 -10.28
CA LEU A 61 2.64 -3.53 -10.48
C LEU A 61 2.88 -5.02 -10.78
N VAL A 62 2.01 -5.88 -10.24
CA VAL A 62 2.12 -7.34 -10.39
C VAL A 62 0.73 -7.96 -10.61
N PRO A 63 0.65 -9.16 -11.23
CA PRO A 63 -0.60 -9.91 -11.34
C PRO A 63 -1.17 -10.33 -9.98
N ALA A 64 -2.47 -10.58 -9.93
CA ALA A 64 -3.22 -10.86 -8.71
C ALA A 64 -2.82 -12.19 -8.03
N ASP A 65 -2.23 -13.13 -8.75
CA ASP A 65 -1.71 -14.40 -8.23
C ASP A 65 -0.47 -14.23 -7.32
N HIS A 66 0.09 -13.01 -7.26
CA HIS A 66 1.12 -12.64 -6.28
C HIS A 66 0.56 -12.37 -4.89
N LEU A 67 -0.76 -12.16 -4.74
CA LEU A 67 -1.37 -11.98 -3.42
C LEU A 67 -1.36 -13.29 -2.61
N ALA A 68 -0.80 -13.23 -1.39
CA ALA A 68 -0.79 -14.35 -0.46
C ALA A 68 -2.14 -14.57 0.24
N GLY A 69 -3.01 -13.58 0.17
CA GLY A 69 -4.37 -13.55 0.69
C GLY A 69 -5.01 -12.24 0.31
N VAL A 70 -6.32 -12.21 0.29
CA VAL A 70 -7.14 -11.09 -0.19
C VAL A 70 -7.89 -10.48 0.98
N TYR A 71 -7.78 -9.19 1.18
CA TYR A 71 -8.59 -8.51 2.16
C TYR A 71 -10.07 -8.52 1.73
N TYR A 72 -11.01 -8.74 2.64
CA TYR A 72 -12.41 -8.94 2.26
C TYR A 72 -13.03 -7.76 1.49
N LEU A 73 -12.55 -6.52 1.75
CA LEU A 73 -13.00 -5.32 1.01
C LEU A 73 -12.46 -5.27 -0.43
N ASP A 74 -11.40 -6.00 -0.76
CA ASP A 74 -10.89 -6.07 -2.14
C ASP A 74 -11.90 -6.70 -3.09
N ARG A 75 -12.85 -7.49 -2.56
CA ARG A 75 -13.90 -8.16 -3.32
C ARG A 75 -15.22 -7.39 -3.42
N GLU A 76 -15.29 -6.23 -2.78
CA GLU A 76 -16.52 -5.42 -2.76
C GLU A 76 -16.53 -4.42 -3.93
N PRO A 77 -17.30 -4.65 -5.01
CA PRO A 77 -17.23 -3.84 -6.23
C PRO A 77 -17.58 -2.36 -6.02
N GLY A 78 -18.35 -2.03 -4.96
CA GLY A 78 -18.66 -0.64 -4.60
C GLY A 78 -17.58 0.05 -3.77
N ILE A 79 -16.51 -0.66 -3.41
CA ILE A 79 -15.44 -0.16 -2.54
C ILE A 79 -14.08 -0.29 -3.22
N SER A 80 -13.82 -1.40 -3.91
CA SER A 80 -12.52 -1.76 -4.47
C SER A 80 -12.52 -1.72 -5.99
N PHE A 81 -11.46 -1.17 -6.56
CA PHE A 81 -11.21 -1.17 -8.01
C PHE A 81 -10.66 -2.51 -8.53
N ILE A 82 -10.22 -3.41 -7.63
CA ILE A 82 -9.64 -4.73 -7.95
C ILE A 82 -10.61 -5.89 -7.65
N ALA A 83 -11.90 -5.60 -7.48
CA ALA A 83 -12.88 -6.61 -7.07
C ALA A 83 -13.03 -7.76 -8.09
N GLU A 84 -12.90 -7.47 -9.36
CA GLU A 84 -12.95 -8.49 -10.42
C GLU A 84 -11.70 -9.38 -10.42
N GLU A 85 -10.52 -8.77 -10.26
CA GLU A 85 -9.22 -9.46 -10.25
C GLU A 85 -9.06 -10.35 -9.02
N THR A 86 -9.71 -9.99 -7.90
CA THR A 86 -9.59 -10.70 -6.62
C THR A 86 -10.73 -11.66 -6.34
N ARG A 87 -11.76 -11.71 -7.20
CA ARG A 87 -13.00 -12.47 -6.99
C ARG A 87 -12.78 -13.92 -6.57
N ASP A 88 -11.88 -14.62 -7.25
CA ASP A 88 -11.67 -16.07 -7.08
C ASP A 88 -10.42 -16.39 -6.26
N LEU A 89 -9.72 -15.39 -5.73
CA LEU A 89 -8.51 -15.60 -4.96
C LEU A 89 -8.80 -16.00 -3.51
N GLU A 90 -8.02 -16.94 -3.00
CA GLU A 90 -8.08 -17.43 -1.62
C GLU A 90 -6.70 -17.42 -0.95
N PRO A 91 -6.60 -17.26 0.37
CA PRO A 91 -7.72 -17.11 1.33
C PRO A 91 -8.23 -15.67 1.42
N VAL A 92 -9.52 -15.51 1.73
CA VAL A 92 -10.10 -14.21 2.08
C VAL A 92 -9.86 -13.91 3.55
N LEU A 93 -9.32 -12.72 3.83
CA LEU A 93 -8.94 -12.28 5.17
C LEU A 93 -9.85 -11.12 5.62
N ARG A 94 -10.53 -11.30 6.75
CA ARG A 94 -11.29 -10.19 7.39
C ARG A 94 -10.37 -9.27 8.19
N GLN A 95 -9.27 -9.83 8.67
CA GLN A 95 -8.25 -9.12 9.43
C GLN A 95 -6.90 -9.81 9.21
N VAL A 96 -5.85 -9.02 9.07
CA VAL A 96 -4.48 -9.53 9.04
C VAL A 96 -3.94 -9.58 10.46
N THR A 97 -3.64 -10.80 10.91
CA THR A 97 -3.08 -11.10 12.23
C THR A 97 -1.79 -11.89 12.08
N PRO A 98 -0.94 -11.97 13.12
CA PRO A 98 0.25 -12.83 13.07
C PRO A 98 -0.05 -14.27 12.65
N GLU A 99 -1.20 -14.82 13.06
CA GLU A 99 -1.62 -16.18 12.73
C GLU A 99 -1.99 -16.31 11.24
N THR A 100 -2.67 -15.28 10.67
CA THR A 100 -2.97 -15.28 9.24
C THR A 100 -1.71 -15.14 8.41
N VAL A 101 -0.74 -14.31 8.82
CA VAL A 101 0.57 -14.18 8.19
C VAL A 101 1.32 -15.52 8.21
N ALA A 102 1.39 -16.18 9.38
CA ALA A 102 2.03 -17.49 9.51
C ALA A 102 1.39 -18.56 8.62
N ARG A 103 0.06 -18.52 8.44
CA ARG A 103 -0.70 -19.45 7.60
C ARG A 103 -0.49 -19.19 6.10
N THR A 104 -0.49 -17.93 5.67
CA THR A 104 -0.34 -17.55 4.26
C THR A 104 1.11 -17.64 3.80
N LYS A 105 2.09 -17.54 4.72
CA LYS A 105 3.53 -17.66 4.45
C LYS A 105 3.99 -16.75 3.31
N PRO A 106 3.81 -15.44 3.40
CA PRO A 106 4.29 -14.52 2.38
C PRO A 106 5.81 -14.45 2.39
N ASP A 107 6.40 -14.12 1.25
CA ASP A 107 7.84 -13.82 1.13
C ASP A 107 8.13 -12.30 1.20
N LEU A 108 7.07 -11.48 1.21
CA LEU A 108 7.09 -10.05 1.53
C LEU A 108 5.79 -9.66 2.23
N PHE A 109 5.89 -8.88 3.29
CA PHE A 109 4.77 -8.18 3.90
C PHE A 109 4.87 -6.68 3.60
N LEU A 110 3.82 -6.12 2.98
CA LEU A 110 3.69 -4.68 2.78
C LEU A 110 2.76 -4.13 3.85
N ALA A 111 3.25 -3.18 4.61
CA ALA A 111 2.50 -2.45 5.62
C ALA A 111 2.50 -0.94 5.30
N SER A 112 1.72 -0.17 6.02
CA SER A 112 1.76 1.28 5.94
C SER A 112 2.02 1.93 7.29
N THR A 113 2.24 3.24 7.30
CA THR A 113 2.33 4.00 8.56
C THR A 113 1.02 4.04 9.35
N TRP A 114 -0.08 3.53 8.78
CA TRP A 114 -1.37 3.35 9.46
C TRP A 114 -1.54 1.96 10.07
N SER A 115 -0.67 1.01 9.71
CA SER A 115 -0.70 -0.37 10.22
C SER A 115 -0.37 -0.42 11.70
N ASP A 116 -0.85 -1.46 12.39
CA ASP A 116 -0.50 -1.71 13.78
C ASP A 116 1.01 -1.98 13.93
N PRO A 117 1.76 -1.16 14.67
CA PRO A 117 3.19 -1.37 14.90
C PRO A 117 3.50 -2.73 15.54
N GLY A 118 2.58 -3.25 16.38
CA GLY A 118 2.74 -4.56 17.01
C GLY A 118 2.64 -5.70 16.01
N LEU A 119 1.78 -5.59 14.99
CA LEU A 119 1.72 -6.53 13.87
C LEU A 119 3.03 -6.50 13.07
N ILE A 120 3.49 -5.30 12.68
CA ILE A 120 4.74 -5.13 11.94
C ILE A 120 5.90 -5.81 12.67
N GLN A 121 6.06 -5.52 13.96
CA GLN A 121 7.12 -6.12 14.78
C GLN A 121 7.04 -7.65 14.79
N LYS A 122 5.85 -8.21 15.00
CA LYS A 122 5.66 -9.67 15.05
C LYS A 122 5.98 -10.34 13.70
N VAL A 123 5.62 -9.72 12.59
CA VAL A 123 5.95 -10.24 11.25
C VAL A 123 7.47 -10.20 11.00
N GLU A 124 8.15 -9.15 11.44
CA GLU A 124 9.61 -9.06 11.39
C GLU A 124 10.28 -10.12 12.26
N GLU A 125 9.75 -10.40 13.46
CA GLU A 125 10.21 -11.48 14.36
C GLU A 125 10.06 -12.89 13.74
N MET A 126 9.10 -13.07 12.81
CA MET A 126 8.94 -14.31 12.04
C MET A 126 10.00 -14.45 10.93
N GLY A 127 10.87 -13.45 10.73
CA GLY A 127 11.87 -13.43 9.67
C GLY A 127 11.33 -13.11 8.28
N ILE A 128 10.10 -12.61 8.19
CA ILE A 128 9.49 -12.18 6.94
C ILE A 128 9.95 -10.73 6.66
N PRO A 129 10.46 -10.41 5.46
CA PRO A 129 10.77 -9.04 5.08
C PRO A 129 9.51 -8.17 5.15
N VAL A 130 9.61 -7.00 5.80
CA VAL A 130 8.53 -6.02 5.90
C VAL A 130 8.98 -4.71 5.29
N VAL A 131 8.26 -4.24 4.28
CA VAL A 131 8.42 -2.91 3.70
C VAL A 131 7.23 -2.04 4.11
N VAL A 132 7.51 -0.93 4.80
CA VAL A 132 6.48 0.00 5.24
C VAL A 132 6.38 1.15 4.25
N CYS A 133 5.19 1.34 3.70
CA CYS A 133 4.78 2.43 2.83
C CYS A 133 4.17 3.59 3.65
N ARG A 134 3.91 4.73 3.04
CA ARG A 134 3.14 5.79 3.67
C ARG A 134 1.65 5.43 3.71
N GLY A 135 0.95 5.83 4.77
CA GLY A 135 -0.48 6.05 4.71
C GLY A 135 -0.72 7.39 3.99
N PRO A 136 -1.06 7.40 2.69
CA PRO A 136 -0.92 8.61 1.89
C PRO A 136 -2.02 9.63 2.19
N VAL A 137 -1.62 10.88 2.30
CA VAL A 137 -2.52 12.03 2.44
C VAL A 137 -2.35 13.03 1.29
N THR A 138 -1.46 12.75 0.36
CA THR A 138 -1.27 13.52 -0.88
C THR A 138 -1.04 12.59 -2.08
N VAL A 139 -1.25 13.11 -3.27
CA VAL A 139 -0.94 12.39 -4.53
C VAL A 139 0.56 12.09 -4.63
N GLU A 140 1.42 13.00 -4.16
CA GLU A 140 2.87 12.77 -4.12
C GLU A 140 3.24 11.57 -3.27
N GLU A 141 2.60 11.39 -2.11
CA GLU A 141 2.86 10.24 -1.24
C GLU A 141 2.36 8.92 -1.86
N ILE A 142 1.29 8.96 -2.68
CA ILE A 142 0.88 7.81 -3.50
C ILE A 142 1.97 7.49 -4.53
N ARG A 143 2.51 8.50 -5.21
CA ARG A 143 3.60 8.33 -6.18
C ARG A 143 4.85 7.73 -5.54
N ASP A 144 5.21 8.21 -4.35
CA ASP A 144 6.33 7.68 -3.57
C ASP A 144 6.12 6.19 -3.22
N ASN A 145 4.89 5.82 -2.83
CA ASN A 145 4.53 4.42 -2.55
C ASN A 145 4.65 3.54 -3.81
N VAL A 146 4.14 3.99 -4.96
CA VAL A 146 4.31 3.26 -6.24
C VAL A 146 5.79 3.04 -6.53
N GLY A 147 6.63 4.07 -6.38
CA GLY A 147 8.06 3.97 -6.58
C GLY A 147 8.75 3.03 -5.60
N LEU A 148 8.39 3.07 -4.32
CA LEU A 148 8.92 2.18 -3.27
C LEU A 148 8.52 0.73 -3.54
N MET A 149 7.24 0.47 -3.80
CA MET A 149 6.73 -0.87 -4.07
C MET A 149 7.34 -1.45 -5.35
N ALA A 150 7.47 -0.65 -6.42
CA ALA A 150 8.12 -1.09 -7.65
C ALA A 150 9.57 -1.52 -7.42
N ARG A 151 10.33 -0.81 -6.55
CA ARG A 151 11.68 -1.23 -6.16
C ARG A 151 11.66 -2.50 -5.31
N ALA A 152 10.73 -2.60 -4.35
CA ALA A 152 10.61 -3.78 -3.49
C ALA A 152 10.21 -5.04 -4.26
N LEU A 153 9.50 -4.90 -5.35
CA LEU A 153 9.04 -5.98 -6.22
C LEU A 153 10.00 -6.31 -7.36
N ASP A 154 11.09 -5.55 -7.51
CA ASP A 154 11.98 -5.59 -8.67
C ASP A 154 11.22 -5.39 -10.00
N ARG A 155 10.30 -4.41 -10.01
CA ARG A 155 9.45 -4.05 -11.15
C ARG A 155 9.60 -2.56 -11.52
N PRO A 156 10.82 -2.03 -11.72
CA PRO A 156 11.02 -0.60 -11.93
C PRO A 156 10.30 -0.06 -13.18
N GLU A 157 10.20 -0.87 -14.24
CA GLU A 157 9.52 -0.46 -15.48
C GLU A 157 7.99 -0.39 -15.30
N ALA A 158 7.38 -1.33 -14.56
CA ALA A 158 5.98 -1.25 -14.22
C ALA A 158 5.69 0.02 -13.38
N GLY A 159 6.53 0.32 -12.40
CA GLY A 159 6.44 1.56 -11.63
C GLY A 159 6.49 2.81 -12.49
N LYS A 160 7.43 2.89 -13.43
CA LYS A 160 7.53 4.02 -14.38
C LYS A 160 6.27 4.16 -15.23
N GLN A 161 5.70 3.05 -15.71
CA GLN A 161 4.45 3.07 -16.51
C GLN A 161 3.27 3.58 -15.69
N VAL A 162 3.11 3.12 -14.43
CA VAL A 162 2.06 3.60 -13.53
C VAL A 162 2.21 5.10 -13.29
N LEU A 163 3.44 5.56 -12.95
CA LEU A 163 3.70 6.97 -12.69
C LEU A 163 3.46 7.84 -13.93
N ALA A 164 3.86 7.39 -15.12
CA ALA A 164 3.63 8.13 -16.36
C ALA A 164 2.12 8.25 -16.69
N ARG A 165 1.33 7.20 -16.40
CA ARG A 165 -0.12 7.27 -16.54
C ARG A 165 -0.74 8.25 -15.56
N MET A 166 -0.32 8.22 -14.29
CA MET A 166 -0.76 9.20 -13.28
C MET A 166 -0.42 10.64 -13.71
N ASP A 167 0.78 10.87 -14.23
CA ASP A 167 1.18 12.20 -14.72
C ASP A 167 0.28 12.67 -15.86
N GLY A 168 0.00 11.80 -16.84
CA GLY A 168 -0.90 12.12 -17.95
C GLY A 168 -2.31 12.49 -17.51
N GLU A 169 -2.90 11.77 -16.54
CA GLU A 169 -4.22 12.09 -15.98
C GLU A 169 -4.23 13.41 -15.21
N LEU A 170 -3.17 13.69 -14.45
CA LEU A 170 -3.04 14.95 -13.73
C LEU A 170 -2.87 16.14 -14.69
N GLU A 171 -2.03 16.00 -15.71
CA GLU A 171 -1.82 17.04 -16.75
C GLU A 171 -3.12 17.33 -17.52
N GLU A 172 -3.88 16.28 -17.87
CA GLU A 172 -5.18 16.42 -18.53
C GLU A 172 -6.17 17.17 -17.64
N THR A 173 -6.24 16.80 -16.35
CA THR A 173 -7.08 17.48 -15.36
C THR A 173 -6.71 18.96 -15.26
N GLU A 174 -5.43 19.28 -15.11
CA GLU A 174 -4.97 20.67 -15.06
C GLU A 174 -5.30 21.44 -16.35
N ARG A 175 -5.20 20.79 -17.52
CA ARG A 175 -5.54 21.39 -18.80
C ARG A 175 -7.03 21.78 -18.88
N VAL A 176 -7.90 20.90 -18.40
CA VAL A 176 -9.34 21.17 -18.31
C VAL A 176 -9.62 22.34 -17.35
N LEU A 177 -9.00 22.31 -16.17
CA LEU A 177 -9.21 23.29 -15.11
C LEU A 177 -8.73 24.70 -15.49
N LYS A 178 -7.65 24.82 -16.25
CA LYS A 178 -7.15 26.14 -16.73
C LYS A 178 -8.18 26.94 -17.53
N ASN A 179 -9.16 26.27 -18.10
CA ASN A 179 -10.23 26.91 -18.90
C ASN A 179 -11.48 27.20 -18.10
N LEU A 180 -11.56 26.77 -16.83
CA LEU A 180 -12.69 27.06 -15.97
C LEU A 180 -12.60 28.48 -15.46
N GLN A 181 -13.74 29.18 -15.54
CA GLN A 181 -13.91 30.54 -15.01
C GLN A 181 -15.01 30.52 -13.94
N GLY A 182 -14.84 31.34 -12.93
CA GLY A 182 -15.79 31.47 -11.84
C GLY A 182 -15.15 31.13 -10.47
N PRO A 183 -15.95 31.29 -9.40
CA PRO A 183 -15.48 30.91 -8.07
C PRO A 183 -15.30 29.40 -7.95
N GLU A 184 -14.35 28.96 -7.11
CA GLU A 184 -14.20 27.57 -6.76
C GLU A 184 -15.46 27.04 -6.05
N PRO A 185 -16.15 26.01 -6.57
CA PRO A 185 -17.28 25.42 -5.88
C PRO A 185 -16.82 24.70 -4.62
N VAL A 186 -17.69 24.66 -3.61
CA VAL A 186 -17.41 23.98 -2.34
C VAL A 186 -18.04 22.61 -2.34
N GLY A 187 -17.22 21.56 -2.30
CA GLY A 187 -17.65 20.17 -2.16
C GLY A 187 -17.54 19.68 -0.72
N LEU A 188 -18.54 18.97 -0.23
CA LEU A 188 -18.51 18.36 1.08
C LEU A 188 -18.59 16.84 0.96
N LEU A 189 -17.56 16.14 1.47
CA LEU A 189 -17.50 14.69 1.47
C LEU A 189 -18.34 14.11 2.62
N VAL A 190 -19.27 13.23 2.28
CA VAL A 190 -19.99 12.35 3.21
C VAL A 190 -19.39 10.95 3.07
N SER A 191 -18.37 10.68 3.86
CA SER A 191 -17.63 9.42 3.81
C SER A 191 -18.26 8.36 4.72
N LEU A 192 -18.15 7.08 4.31
CA LEU A 192 -18.40 5.93 5.20
C LEU A 192 -17.42 5.92 6.38
N MET A 193 -16.25 6.52 6.21
CA MET A 193 -15.28 6.76 7.28
C MET A 193 -15.64 8.06 8.01
N THR A 194 -16.32 7.95 9.14
CA THR A 194 -16.95 9.07 9.87
C THR A 194 -16.02 10.21 10.31
N ARG A 195 -14.70 10.04 10.18
CA ARG A 195 -13.68 11.02 10.61
C ARG A 195 -12.67 11.32 9.50
N TYR A 196 -13.06 11.17 8.25
CA TYR A 196 -12.19 11.37 7.10
C TYR A 196 -12.65 12.56 6.25
N GLY A 197 -11.69 13.26 5.61
CA GLY A 197 -11.93 14.26 4.58
C GLY A 197 -11.66 15.70 4.99
N GLY A 198 -11.36 15.98 6.26
CA GLY A 198 -10.95 17.31 6.70
C GLY A 198 -9.56 17.72 6.20
N SER A 199 -9.08 18.89 6.62
CA SER A 199 -7.76 19.42 6.21
C SER A 199 -6.63 18.44 6.56
N GLY A 200 -5.70 18.24 5.62
CA GLY A 200 -4.61 17.27 5.75
C GLY A 200 -5.02 15.83 5.44
N SER A 201 -6.15 15.60 4.76
CA SER A 201 -6.52 14.31 4.17
C SER A 201 -6.17 14.27 2.68
N LEU A 202 -6.17 13.07 2.10
CA LEU A 202 -6.05 12.91 0.65
C LEU A 202 -7.20 13.63 -0.09
N TYR A 203 -8.42 13.60 0.47
CA TYR A 203 -9.55 14.35 -0.09
C TYR A 203 -9.26 15.86 -0.16
N ASP A 204 -8.62 16.41 0.86
CA ASP A 204 -8.22 17.81 0.89
C ASP A 204 -7.18 18.14 -0.21
N ASP A 205 -6.22 17.25 -0.44
CA ASP A 205 -5.25 17.37 -1.54
C ASP A 205 -5.93 17.29 -2.91
N LEU A 206 -6.86 16.35 -3.10
CA LEU A 206 -7.63 16.19 -4.34
C LEU A 206 -8.52 17.40 -4.60
N CYS A 207 -9.20 17.96 -3.59
CA CYS A 207 -9.99 19.18 -3.73
C CYS A 207 -9.14 20.35 -4.24
N ARG A 208 -7.98 20.56 -3.65
CA ARG A 208 -7.05 21.63 -4.08
C ARG A 208 -6.61 21.46 -5.53
N ARG A 209 -6.30 20.22 -5.97
CA ARG A 209 -5.93 19.90 -7.35
C ARG A 209 -7.07 20.06 -8.32
N ALA A 210 -8.30 19.81 -7.88
CA ALA A 210 -9.51 19.94 -8.69
C ALA A 210 -10.08 21.39 -8.70
N HIS A 211 -9.43 22.35 -8.04
CA HIS A 211 -9.97 23.71 -7.82
C HIS A 211 -11.35 23.67 -7.19
N VAL A 212 -11.53 22.83 -6.18
CA VAL A 212 -12.74 22.67 -5.38
C VAL A 212 -12.41 23.03 -3.93
N GLY A 213 -13.20 23.87 -3.33
CA GLY A 213 -13.10 24.14 -1.89
C GLY A 213 -13.51 22.91 -1.08
N ASN A 214 -12.64 22.44 -0.18
CA ASN A 214 -13.02 21.37 0.75
C ASN A 214 -13.93 21.92 1.84
N GLY A 215 -15.23 21.55 1.82
CA GLY A 215 -16.24 22.02 2.77
C GLY A 215 -15.90 21.70 4.22
N LEU A 216 -15.29 20.52 4.49
CA LEU A 216 -14.86 20.15 5.84
C LEU A 216 -13.71 21.04 6.34
N SER A 217 -12.72 21.30 5.50
CA SER A 217 -11.62 22.23 5.82
C SER A 217 -12.13 23.65 6.03
N ARG A 218 -13.09 24.10 5.21
CA ARG A 218 -13.73 25.41 5.33
C ARG A 218 -14.50 25.56 6.63
N ALA A 219 -15.12 24.49 7.13
CA ALA A 219 -15.74 24.43 8.45
C ALA A 219 -14.73 24.27 9.61
N GLY A 220 -13.42 24.35 9.33
CA GLY A 220 -12.36 24.24 10.34
C GLY A 220 -12.04 22.82 10.79
N LEU A 221 -12.58 21.80 10.14
CA LEU A 221 -12.33 20.42 10.50
C LEU A 221 -11.00 19.90 9.91
N LYS A 222 -10.22 19.24 10.76
CA LYS A 222 -9.04 18.49 10.36
C LYS A 222 -9.40 17.02 10.08
N ASN A 223 -8.57 16.34 9.31
CA ASN A 223 -8.66 14.90 9.17
C ASN A 223 -8.64 14.23 10.56
N GLY A 224 -9.49 13.24 10.80
CA GLY A 224 -9.67 12.60 12.10
C GLY A 224 -10.80 13.22 12.95
N GLN A 225 -11.39 14.34 12.56
CA GLN A 225 -12.52 14.96 13.26
C GLN A 225 -13.86 14.55 12.64
N PRO A 226 -14.91 14.32 13.45
CA PRO A 226 -16.21 13.90 12.96
C PRO A 226 -16.96 15.04 12.27
N LEU A 227 -17.68 14.71 11.21
CA LEU A 227 -18.64 15.63 10.58
C LEU A 227 -19.84 15.84 11.52
N THR A 228 -20.21 17.11 11.75
CA THR A 228 -21.40 17.51 12.52
C THR A 228 -22.37 18.31 11.66
N ARG A 229 -23.62 18.46 12.11
CA ARG A 229 -24.62 19.30 11.42
C ARG A 229 -24.17 20.76 11.35
N GLU A 230 -23.58 21.27 12.41
CA GLU A 230 -23.06 22.63 12.50
C GLU A 230 -21.95 22.86 11.48
N ALA A 231 -21.04 21.87 11.32
CA ALA A 231 -19.98 21.93 10.32
C ALA A 231 -20.53 21.93 8.88
N ILE A 232 -21.59 21.19 8.60
CA ILE A 232 -22.27 21.20 7.30
C ILE A 232 -22.84 22.61 6.99
N LEU A 233 -23.53 23.18 7.96
CA LEU A 233 -24.09 24.52 7.80
C LEU A 233 -23.00 25.60 7.66
N GLN A 234 -21.90 25.46 8.38
CA GLN A 234 -20.76 26.39 8.31
C GLN A 234 -19.98 26.25 7.00
N ALA A 235 -19.89 25.04 6.44
CA ALA A 235 -19.23 24.78 5.17
C ALA A 235 -19.96 25.44 4.00
N ASP A 236 -21.28 25.56 4.09
CA ASP A 236 -22.16 26.07 3.02
C ASP A 236 -21.81 25.48 1.65
N PRO A 237 -21.94 24.13 1.48
CA PRO A 237 -21.44 23.46 0.29
C PRO A 237 -22.35 23.66 -0.92
N ASP A 238 -21.75 23.82 -2.10
CA ASP A 238 -22.46 23.84 -3.37
C ASP A 238 -22.92 22.45 -3.80
N PHE A 239 -22.19 21.38 -3.37
CA PHE A 239 -22.54 19.99 -3.65
C PHE A 239 -22.00 19.04 -2.58
N PHE A 240 -22.58 17.83 -2.56
CA PHE A 240 -22.14 16.72 -1.72
C PHE A 240 -21.52 15.63 -2.56
N LEU A 241 -20.39 15.06 -2.07
CA LEU A 241 -19.84 13.81 -2.54
C LEU A 241 -20.20 12.74 -1.50
N ALA A 242 -20.99 11.76 -1.89
CA ALA A 242 -21.41 10.68 -1.00
C ALA A 242 -21.04 9.33 -1.62
N ALA A 243 -20.48 8.44 -0.80
CA ALA A 243 -20.37 7.04 -1.18
C ALA A 243 -21.77 6.40 -1.08
N LEU A 244 -22.29 5.92 -2.20
CA LEU A 244 -23.55 5.17 -2.24
C LEU A 244 -23.27 3.70 -1.85
N PRO A 245 -24.16 3.07 -1.05
CA PRO A 245 -24.08 1.64 -0.83
C PRO A 245 -24.18 0.89 -2.17
N TYR A 246 -23.28 -0.05 -2.39
CA TYR A 246 -23.32 -0.87 -3.60
C TYR A 246 -24.65 -1.65 -3.70
N GLY A 247 -25.35 -1.50 -4.80
CA GLY A 247 -26.60 -2.24 -5.11
C GLY A 247 -27.91 -1.43 -4.99
N GLU A 248 -27.86 -0.16 -4.57
CA GLU A 248 -29.08 0.68 -4.52
C GLU A 248 -29.33 1.54 -5.77
N GLU A 249 -28.67 1.27 -6.89
CA GLU A 249 -28.93 1.93 -8.19
C GLU A 249 -30.26 1.52 -8.86
N LYS A 250 -31.21 0.96 -8.09
CA LYS A 250 -32.55 0.62 -8.60
C LYS A 250 -33.63 1.26 -7.73
N ALA A 251 -33.73 2.58 -7.83
CA ALA A 251 -34.95 3.29 -7.46
C ALA A 251 -35.27 4.34 -8.51
#